data_1bfe2858573f71a08ceff2e71f77345e
#
_entry.id   1bfe2858573f71a08ceff2e71f77345e
#
_cell.length_a   1.000
_cell.length_b   1.000
_cell.length_c   1.000
_cell.angle_alpha   90.00
_cell.angle_beta   90.00
_cell.angle_gamma   90.00
#
_symmetry.space_group_name_H-M   'P 1'
#
loop_
_entity.id
_entity.type
_entity.pdbx_description
1 polymer ?
#
loop_
_entity_poly.entity_id
_entity_poly.type
_entity_poly.pdbx_seq_one_letter_code
_entity_poly.pdbx_strand_id
1 'polypeptide(L)'
;AFLLQTPRDMGDFRLTDHHGEVFDPARLEGQWTLIFFGFTYCPDICPTTMAFLNNFIQQLEGTEAADTQVVMVSVDPARDSVEQLAGYVPFFNPEFIGVTGEFLDIHRFATALNTPFRKVPGQGTDYLIDHSANVVLVNPRGDYHAFFKPPLDLAKMKVTYRSIRVLWDR
;
A
#
# COMPACT_ATOMS: atom_id res chain seq x y z
N ALA A 1 4.48 13.70 6.77
CA ALA A 1 4.91 12.33 7.10
C ALA A 1 5.09 12.18 8.59
N PHE A 2 4.80 11.00 9.07
CA PHE A 2 4.95 10.65 10.48
C PHE A 2 5.85 9.42 10.58
N LEU A 3 7.04 9.59 11.17
CA LEU A 3 7.91 8.48 11.48
C LEU A 3 7.51 7.87 12.81
N LEU A 4 7.48 6.55 12.90
CA LEU A 4 7.36 5.87 14.18
C LEU A 4 8.66 6.03 14.96
N GLN A 5 8.56 6.23 16.27
CA GLN A 5 9.75 6.32 17.12
C GLN A 5 10.56 5.03 17.06
N THR A 6 9.86 3.90 17.02
CA THR A 6 10.46 2.58 16.82
C THR A 6 9.67 1.87 15.73
N PRO A 7 10.32 1.37 14.67
CA PRO A 7 9.63 0.57 13.66
C PRO A 7 8.92 -0.62 14.32
N ARG A 8 7.73 -0.96 13.81
CA ARG A 8 6.88 -1.99 14.39
C ARG A 8 6.93 -3.25 13.56
N ASP A 9 7.21 -4.39 14.19
CA ASP A 9 7.06 -5.70 13.60
C ASP A 9 5.56 -5.92 13.28
N MET A 10 5.28 -6.34 12.06
CA MET A 10 3.91 -6.54 11.59
C MET A 10 3.40 -7.96 11.86
N GLY A 11 4.24 -8.83 12.40
CA GLY A 11 3.89 -10.23 12.64
C GLY A 11 3.77 -11.03 11.34
N ASP A 12 3.22 -12.22 11.44
CA ASP A 12 2.98 -13.08 10.28
C ASP A 12 1.68 -12.70 9.59
N PHE A 13 1.72 -12.77 8.27
CA PHE A 13 0.52 -12.61 7.44
C PHE A 13 0.70 -13.43 6.16
N ARG A 14 -0.41 -13.81 5.55
CA ARG A 14 -0.40 -14.52 4.28
C ARG A 14 -1.56 -14.02 3.43
N LEU A 15 -1.22 -13.31 2.35
CA LEU A 15 -2.16 -12.75 1.40
C LEU A 15 -1.80 -13.26 0.01
N THR A 16 -2.51 -12.79 -1.01
CA THR A 16 -2.31 -13.23 -2.40
C THR A 16 -2.17 -12.01 -3.30
N ASP A 17 -1.16 -12.00 -4.17
CA ASP A 17 -1.00 -10.90 -5.12
C ASP A 17 -1.84 -11.12 -6.39
N HIS A 18 -1.83 -10.13 -7.29
CA HIS A 18 -2.63 -10.19 -8.50
C HIS A 18 -2.08 -11.16 -9.56
N HIS A 19 -0.95 -11.79 -9.30
CA HIS A 19 -0.43 -12.90 -10.10
C HIS A 19 -0.85 -14.26 -9.53
N GLY A 20 -1.58 -14.28 -8.42
CA GLY A 20 -1.99 -15.50 -7.75
C GLY A 20 -0.92 -16.09 -6.83
N GLU A 21 0.13 -15.33 -6.54
CA GLU A 21 1.24 -15.79 -5.72
C GLU A 21 1.11 -15.30 -4.28
N VAL A 22 1.76 -16.01 -3.37
CA VAL A 22 1.75 -15.67 -1.93
C VAL A 22 2.41 -14.32 -1.69
N PHE A 23 1.73 -13.49 -0.92
CA PHE A 23 2.26 -12.23 -0.42
C PHE A 23 2.35 -12.32 1.11
N ASP A 24 3.56 -12.44 1.62
CA ASP A 24 3.87 -12.69 3.03
C ASP A 24 5.01 -11.79 3.49
N PRO A 25 5.47 -11.88 4.76
CA PRO A 25 6.55 -11.01 5.25
C PRO A 25 7.81 -11.02 4.40
N ALA A 26 8.17 -12.15 3.77
CA ALA A 26 9.36 -12.22 2.92
C ALA A 26 9.28 -11.26 1.72
N ARG A 27 8.07 -10.95 1.25
CA ARG A 27 7.86 -10.04 0.11
C ARG A 27 8.17 -8.58 0.46
N LEU A 28 8.29 -8.25 1.73
CA LEU A 28 8.60 -6.90 2.23
C LEU A 28 10.08 -6.72 2.56
N GLU A 29 10.86 -7.80 2.57
CA GLU A 29 12.29 -7.74 2.93
C GLU A 29 13.15 -7.31 1.75
N GLY A 30 14.22 -6.56 2.05
CA GLY A 30 15.22 -6.17 1.05
C GLY A 30 14.84 -4.97 0.19
N GLN A 31 13.71 -4.34 0.44
CA GLN A 31 13.25 -3.18 -0.31
C GLN A 31 12.32 -2.32 0.54
N TRP A 32 12.17 -1.08 0.15
CA TRP A 32 11.19 -0.19 0.74
C TRP A 32 9.83 -0.43 0.07
N THR A 33 8.76 -0.46 0.86
CA THR A 33 7.42 -0.71 0.34
C THR A 33 6.47 0.40 0.74
N LEU A 34 5.79 0.97 -0.25
CA LEU A 34 4.69 1.90 -0.04
C LEU A 34 3.39 1.10 -0.17
N ILE A 35 2.57 1.13 0.88
CA ILE A 35 1.32 0.37 0.92
C ILE A 35 0.13 1.34 1.01
N PHE A 36 -0.82 1.15 0.11
CA PHE A 36 -2.06 1.89 0.10
C PHE A 36 -3.23 0.90 0.16
N PHE A 37 -4.16 1.15 1.08
CA PHE A 37 -5.37 0.35 1.21
C PHE A 37 -6.48 1.01 0.41
N GLY A 38 -7.10 0.26 -0.48
CA GLY A 38 -8.14 0.77 -1.36
C GLY A 38 -9.02 -0.35 -1.89
N PHE A 39 -9.84 -0.03 -2.88
CA PHE A 39 -10.67 -1.02 -3.58
C PHE A 39 -10.98 -0.50 -4.98
N THR A 40 -11.19 -1.42 -5.93
CA THR A 40 -11.31 -1.04 -7.34
C THR A 40 -12.59 -0.27 -7.66
N TYR A 41 -13.62 -0.42 -6.84
CA TYR A 41 -14.91 0.28 -7.01
C TYR A 41 -14.93 1.65 -6.33
N CYS A 42 -13.81 2.07 -5.74
CA CYS A 42 -13.68 3.41 -5.16
C CYS A 42 -13.68 4.44 -6.29
N PRO A 43 -14.59 5.41 -6.27
CA PRO A 43 -14.78 6.29 -7.42
C PRO A 43 -13.74 7.40 -7.57
N ASP A 44 -13.04 7.79 -6.50
CA ASP A 44 -12.23 9.01 -6.51
C ASP A 44 -10.86 8.85 -5.85
N ILE A 45 -10.83 8.64 -4.53
CA ILE A 45 -9.57 8.72 -3.76
C ILE A 45 -8.55 7.67 -4.18
N CYS A 46 -8.98 6.45 -4.50
CA CYS A 46 -8.07 5.37 -4.85
C CYS A 46 -7.38 5.60 -6.20
N PRO A 47 -8.10 5.90 -7.30
CA PRO A 47 -7.42 6.18 -8.56
C PRO A 47 -6.54 7.43 -8.49
N THR A 48 -6.95 8.45 -7.73
CA THR A 48 -6.15 9.66 -7.54
C THR A 48 -4.85 9.33 -6.80
N THR A 49 -4.92 8.55 -5.74
CA THR A 49 -3.75 8.14 -4.96
C THR A 49 -2.83 7.24 -5.78
N MET A 50 -3.39 6.29 -6.53
CA MET A 50 -2.59 5.40 -7.39
C MET A 50 -1.84 6.18 -8.47
N ALA A 51 -2.50 7.16 -9.09
CA ALA A 51 -1.85 8.02 -10.08
C ALA A 51 -0.75 8.88 -9.44
N PHE A 52 -0.99 9.39 -8.24
CA PHE A 52 0.02 10.13 -7.48
C PHE A 52 1.24 9.26 -7.19
N LEU A 53 1.04 8.03 -6.74
CA LEU A 53 2.13 7.12 -6.44
C LEU A 53 2.93 6.77 -7.69
N ASN A 54 2.27 6.63 -8.84
CA ASN A 54 2.98 6.44 -10.10
C ASN A 54 3.87 7.64 -10.42
N ASN A 55 3.36 8.87 -10.27
CA ASN A 55 4.17 10.07 -10.48
C ASN A 55 5.35 10.13 -9.53
N PHE A 56 5.14 9.73 -8.27
CA PHE A 56 6.21 9.67 -7.27
C PHE A 56 7.31 8.70 -7.70
N ILE A 57 6.93 7.48 -8.10
CA ILE A 57 7.88 6.45 -8.53
C ILE A 57 8.66 6.90 -9.76
N GLN A 58 8.02 7.58 -10.71
CA GLN A 58 8.67 8.07 -11.93
C GLN A 58 9.75 9.11 -11.65
N GLN A 59 9.72 9.76 -10.49
CA GLN A 59 10.72 10.75 -10.10
C GLN A 59 11.86 10.17 -9.29
N LEU A 60 11.81 8.89 -8.93
CA LEU A 60 12.92 8.23 -8.24
C LEU A 60 13.99 7.82 -9.24
N GLU A 61 15.24 7.83 -8.82
CA GLU A 61 16.39 7.53 -9.65
C GLU A 61 17.32 6.52 -8.99
N GLY A 62 18.03 5.75 -9.82
CA GLY A 62 19.08 4.83 -9.36
C GLY A 62 18.57 3.81 -8.35
N THR A 63 19.26 3.71 -7.21
CA THR A 63 18.93 2.76 -6.15
C THR A 63 17.52 3.00 -5.58
N GLU A 64 17.10 4.26 -5.50
CA GLU A 64 15.75 4.60 -5.02
C GLU A 64 14.67 3.95 -5.88
N ALA A 65 14.83 3.99 -7.19
CA ALA A 65 13.89 3.38 -8.11
C ALA A 65 13.96 1.84 -8.05
N ALA A 66 15.17 1.31 -7.90
CA ALA A 66 15.40 -0.13 -7.95
C ALA A 66 14.87 -0.88 -6.74
N ASP A 67 14.88 -0.26 -5.55
CA ASP A 67 14.51 -0.91 -4.30
C ASP A 67 13.23 -0.37 -3.64
N THR A 68 12.38 0.29 -4.42
CA THR A 68 11.08 0.76 -3.95
C THR A 68 9.96 0.04 -4.69
N GLN A 69 9.03 -0.56 -3.94
CA GLN A 69 7.83 -1.16 -4.52
C GLN A 69 6.57 -0.48 -3.99
N VAL A 70 5.52 -0.51 -4.78
CA VAL A 70 4.20 0.01 -4.41
C VAL A 70 3.20 -1.13 -4.41
N VAL A 71 2.46 -1.24 -3.32
CA VAL A 71 1.48 -2.30 -3.10
C VAL A 71 0.13 -1.66 -2.77
N MET A 72 -0.90 -2.02 -3.52
CA MET A 72 -2.29 -1.70 -3.18
C MET A 72 -2.92 -2.95 -2.57
N VAL A 73 -3.34 -2.86 -1.32
CA VAL A 73 -4.06 -3.95 -0.65
C VAL A 73 -5.55 -3.65 -0.73
N SER A 74 -6.32 -4.57 -1.33
CA SER A 74 -7.76 -4.41 -1.41
C SER A 74 -8.40 -4.66 -0.05
N VAL A 75 -9.28 -3.75 0.36
CA VAL A 75 -10.12 -3.91 1.56
C VAL A 75 -11.48 -4.53 1.21
N ASP A 76 -11.67 -4.96 -0.02
CA ASP A 76 -12.94 -5.46 -0.53
C ASP A 76 -12.74 -6.79 -1.27
N PRO A 77 -12.36 -7.87 -0.57
CA PRO A 77 -12.12 -9.15 -1.22
C PRO A 77 -13.36 -9.75 -1.87
N ALA A 78 -14.55 -9.30 -1.48
CA ALA A 78 -15.80 -9.80 -2.07
C ALA A 78 -15.96 -9.36 -3.53
N ARG A 79 -15.50 -8.14 -3.88
CA ARG A 79 -15.58 -7.61 -5.25
C ARG A 79 -14.24 -7.63 -5.97
N ASP A 80 -13.13 -7.56 -5.23
CA ASP A 80 -11.79 -7.47 -5.79
C ASP A 80 -11.11 -8.84 -5.79
N SER A 81 -11.39 -9.63 -6.80
CA SER A 81 -10.68 -10.89 -7.05
C SER A 81 -9.26 -10.62 -7.55
N VAL A 82 -8.45 -11.69 -7.65
CA VAL A 82 -7.13 -11.61 -8.27
C VAL A 82 -7.24 -11.06 -9.70
N GLU A 83 -8.22 -11.52 -10.47
CA GLU A 83 -8.45 -11.07 -11.85
C GLU A 83 -8.85 -9.59 -11.90
N GLN A 84 -9.69 -9.15 -10.97
CA GLN A 84 -10.13 -7.75 -10.90
C GLN A 84 -8.94 -6.85 -10.60
N LEU A 85 -8.08 -7.23 -9.66
CA LEU A 85 -6.88 -6.48 -9.34
C LEU A 85 -5.88 -6.49 -10.49
N ALA A 86 -5.75 -7.61 -11.19
CA ALA A 86 -4.87 -7.72 -12.34
C ALA A 86 -5.27 -6.79 -13.49
N GLY A 87 -6.55 -6.47 -13.60
CA GLY A 87 -7.03 -5.51 -14.58
C GLY A 87 -6.96 -4.05 -14.14
N TYR A 88 -6.87 -3.81 -12.83
CA TYR A 88 -6.91 -2.46 -12.26
C TYR A 88 -5.52 -1.91 -11.94
N VAL A 89 -4.74 -2.66 -11.18
CA VAL A 89 -3.49 -2.15 -10.60
C VAL A 89 -2.42 -1.85 -11.66
N PRO A 90 -2.15 -2.75 -12.63
CA PRO A 90 -1.12 -2.47 -13.63
C PRO A 90 -1.45 -1.30 -14.57
N PHE A 91 -2.72 -0.88 -14.62
CA PHE A 91 -3.12 0.31 -15.39
C PHE A 91 -2.35 1.55 -14.94
N PHE A 92 -2.09 1.68 -13.64
CA PHE A 92 -1.38 2.83 -13.08
C PHE A 92 0.13 2.71 -13.26
N ASN A 93 0.65 1.50 -13.10
CA ASN A 93 2.06 1.18 -13.33
C ASN A 93 2.18 -0.35 -13.40
N PRO A 94 2.82 -0.91 -14.45
CA PRO A 94 2.95 -2.38 -14.58
C PRO A 94 3.70 -3.05 -13.44
N GLU A 95 4.53 -2.30 -12.71
CA GLU A 95 5.32 -2.83 -11.59
C GLU A 95 4.56 -2.80 -10.25
N PHE A 96 3.42 -2.13 -10.20
CA PHE A 96 2.63 -2.08 -8.98
C PHE A 96 2.00 -3.44 -8.69
N ILE A 97 1.87 -3.74 -7.40
CA ILE A 97 1.37 -5.04 -6.93
C ILE A 97 0.01 -4.83 -6.27
N GLY A 98 -1.00 -5.55 -6.75
CA GLY A 98 -2.31 -5.62 -6.09
C GLY A 98 -2.36 -6.84 -5.21
N VAL A 99 -2.92 -6.71 -4.01
CA VAL A 99 -2.97 -7.77 -3.00
C VAL A 99 -4.39 -7.92 -2.47
N THR A 100 -4.82 -9.15 -2.33
CA THR A 100 -6.09 -9.52 -1.73
C THR A 100 -5.90 -10.75 -0.84
N GLY A 101 -6.96 -11.27 -0.26
CA GLY A 101 -6.91 -12.48 0.59
C GLY A 101 -8.23 -12.68 1.29
N GLU A 102 -8.21 -13.52 2.32
CA GLU A 102 -9.37 -13.69 3.19
C GLU A 102 -9.61 -12.41 3.98
N PHE A 103 -10.86 -12.08 4.21
CA PHE A 103 -11.25 -10.83 4.87
C PHE A 103 -10.54 -10.64 6.22
N LEU A 104 -10.50 -11.70 7.04
CA LEU A 104 -9.86 -11.59 8.37
C LEU A 104 -8.36 -11.37 8.28
N ASP A 105 -7.69 -11.96 7.29
CA ASP A 105 -6.26 -11.77 7.08
C ASP A 105 -5.96 -10.34 6.64
N ILE A 106 -6.78 -9.79 5.75
CA ILE A 106 -6.66 -8.40 5.31
C ILE A 106 -6.90 -7.46 6.50
N HIS A 107 -7.91 -7.75 7.31
CA HIS A 107 -8.25 -6.94 8.48
C HIS A 107 -7.11 -6.92 9.51
N ARG A 108 -6.49 -8.07 9.76
CA ARG A 108 -5.33 -8.16 10.66
C ARG A 108 -4.15 -7.37 10.12
N PHE A 109 -3.88 -7.49 8.84
CA PHE A 109 -2.79 -6.77 8.19
C PHE A 109 -3.01 -5.25 8.27
N ALA A 110 -4.20 -4.79 7.95
CA ALA A 110 -4.57 -3.37 8.04
C ALA A 110 -4.45 -2.85 9.48
N THR A 111 -4.89 -3.63 10.46
CA THR A 111 -4.80 -3.26 11.87
C THR A 111 -3.35 -3.15 12.33
N ALA A 112 -2.48 -4.07 11.89
CA ALA A 112 -1.05 -4.03 12.19
C ALA A 112 -0.39 -2.74 11.66
N LEU A 113 -0.91 -2.19 10.56
CA LEU A 113 -0.43 -0.94 9.96
C LEU A 113 -1.24 0.29 10.38
N ASN A 114 -2.12 0.11 11.37
CA ASN A 114 -2.97 1.18 11.91
C ASN A 114 -3.83 1.86 10.82
N THR A 115 -4.34 1.05 9.89
CA THR A 115 -5.17 1.51 8.77
C THR A 115 -6.51 0.78 8.77
N PRO A 116 -7.36 0.98 9.80
CA PRO A 116 -8.63 0.28 9.88
C PRO A 116 -9.56 0.65 8.73
N PHE A 117 -10.46 -0.26 8.42
CA PHE A 117 -11.49 -0.02 7.40
C PHE A 117 -12.81 -0.65 7.81
N ARG A 118 -13.89 -0.14 7.25
CA ARG A 118 -15.23 -0.68 7.49
C ARG A 118 -16.10 -0.46 6.27
N LYS A 119 -17.03 -1.38 6.05
CA LYS A 119 -18.04 -1.26 5.02
C LYS A 119 -19.05 -0.19 5.40
N VAL A 120 -19.29 0.76 4.49
CA VAL A 120 -20.33 1.76 4.66
C VAL A 120 -21.64 1.14 4.18
N PRO A 121 -22.71 1.12 5.01
CA PRO A 121 -23.98 0.54 4.58
C PRO A 121 -24.48 1.19 3.29
N GLY A 122 -24.86 0.35 2.33
CA GLY A 122 -25.35 0.76 1.03
C GLY A 122 -26.42 -0.22 0.55
N GLN A 123 -26.85 -0.09 -0.70
CA GLN A 123 -27.89 -0.92 -1.28
C GLN A 123 -27.26 -2.02 -2.13
N GLY A 124 -27.47 -3.28 -1.73
CA GLY A 124 -27.04 -4.44 -2.51
C GLY A 124 -25.53 -4.54 -2.65
N THR A 125 -25.06 -4.60 -3.89
CA THR A 125 -23.63 -4.67 -4.21
C THR A 125 -23.00 -3.30 -4.40
N ASP A 126 -23.77 -2.23 -4.24
CA ASP A 126 -23.34 -0.87 -4.51
C ASP A 126 -22.97 -0.17 -3.19
N TYR A 127 -21.97 -0.70 -2.51
CA TYR A 127 -21.52 -0.18 -1.23
C TYR A 127 -20.12 0.43 -1.35
N LEU A 128 -19.82 1.36 -0.46
CA LEU A 128 -18.49 1.93 -0.31
C LEU A 128 -17.82 1.37 0.94
N ILE A 129 -16.50 1.49 0.99
CA ILE A 129 -15.70 1.08 2.14
C ILE A 129 -14.95 2.29 2.65
N ASP A 130 -15.17 2.58 3.92
CA ASP A 130 -14.47 3.65 4.62
C ASP A 130 -13.11 3.12 5.06
N HIS A 131 -12.03 3.72 4.57
CA HIS A 131 -10.67 3.27 4.86
C HIS A 131 -9.74 4.47 5.00
N SER A 132 -8.58 4.23 5.61
CA SER A 132 -7.54 5.25 5.70
C SER A 132 -6.96 5.53 4.32
N ALA A 133 -6.76 6.80 4.00
CA ALA A 133 -6.08 7.23 2.78
C ALA A 133 -4.58 7.47 3.01
N ASN A 134 -4.06 7.10 4.18
CA ASN A 134 -2.63 7.19 4.45
C ASN A 134 -1.85 6.21 3.58
N VAL A 135 -0.67 6.64 3.15
CA VAL A 135 0.27 5.75 2.47
C VAL A 135 1.29 5.30 3.50
N VAL A 136 1.35 4.00 3.74
CA VAL A 136 2.22 3.38 4.73
C VAL A 136 3.58 3.08 4.10
N LEU A 137 4.65 3.32 4.85
CA LEU A 137 6.01 2.99 4.44
C LEU A 137 6.54 1.86 5.31
N VAL A 138 6.97 0.77 4.66
CA VAL A 138 7.61 -0.39 5.30
C VAL A 138 9.08 -0.39 4.92
N ASN A 139 9.96 -0.58 5.91
CA ASN A 139 11.40 -0.55 5.71
C ASN A 139 11.94 -1.89 5.17
N PRO A 140 13.23 -1.97 4.78
CA PRO A 140 13.78 -3.20 4.20
C PRO A 140 13.85 -4.41 5.13
N ARG A 141 13.60 -4.25 6.43
CA ARG A 141 13.43 -5.37 7.35
C ARG A 141 12.00 -5.90 7.37
N GLY A 142 11.07 -5.23 6.68
CA GLY A 142 9.66 -5.60 6.68
C GLY A 142 8.88 -5.03 7.84
N ASP A 143 9.40 -4.00 8.51
CA ASP A 143 8.74 -3.37 9.66
C ASP A 143 8.00 -2.09 9.23
N TYR A 144 6.89 -1.81 9.90
CA TYR A 144 6.14 -0.57 9.74
C TYR A 144 7.00 0.60 10.24
N HIS A 145 7.36 1.50 9.33
CA HIS A 145 8.37 2.53 9.58
C HIS A 145 7.77 3.94 9.68
N ALA A 146 6.88 4.29 8.78
CA ALA A 146 6.32 5.64 8.68
C ALA A 146 5.02 5.62 7.89
N PHE A 147 4.33 6.75 7.85
CA PHE A 147 3.19 6.93 6.93
C PHE A 147 3.12 8.38 6.44
N PHE A 148 2.54 8.54 5.25
CA PHE A 148 2.29 9.84 4.64
C PHE A 148 0.79 10.09 4.67
N LYS A 149 0.40 11.19 5.31
CA LYS A 149 -1.01 11.54 5.50
C LYS A 149 -1.47 12.50 4.38
N PRO A 150 -2.67 12.29 3.81
CA PRO A 150 -3.24 13.26 2.86
C PRO A 150 -3.48 14.62 3.53
N PRO A 151 -3.40 15.73 2.75
CA PRO A 151 -3.14 15.75 1.32
C PRO A 151 -1.67 15.44 1.00
N LEU A 152 -1.45 14.61 -0.02
CA LEU A 152 -0.12 14.21 -0.43
C LEU A 152 0.49 15.31 -1.30
N ASP A 153 1.75 15.64 -1.02
CA ASP A 153 2.52 16.64 -1.77
C ASP A 153 3.75 15.96 -2.35
N LEU A 154 3.87 15.97 -3.67
CA LEU A 154 4.91 15.23 -4.37
C LEU A 154 6.32 15.68 -3.96
N ALA A 155 6.56 16.97 -3.91
CA ALA A 155 7.88 17.50 -3.55
C ALA A 155 8.24 17.16 -2.10
N LYS A 156 7.31 17.34 -1.18
CA LYS A 156 7.53 17.03 0.24
C LYS A 156 7.74 15.54 0.47
N MET A 157 6.95 14.70 -0.17
CA MET A 157 7.07 13.26 -0.04
C MET A 157 8.43 12.78 -0.54
N LYS A 158 8.89 13.33 -1.65
CA LYS A 158 10.18 13.00 -2.25
C LYS A 158 11.35 13.37 -1.31
N VAL A 159 11.33 14.58 -0.75
CA VAL A 159 12.36 15.03 0.20
C VAL A 159 12.33 14.18 1.46
N THR A 160 11.15 13.93 2.01
CA THR A 160 11.00 13.15 3.25
C THR A 160 11.45 11.71 3.04
N TYR A 161 11.06 11.10 1.93
CA TYR A 161 11.46 9.72 1.63
C TYR A 161 12.98 9.59 1.51
N ARG A 162 13.62 10.52 0.82
CA ARG A 162 15.08 10.54 0.70
C ARG A 162 15.76 10.69 2.05
N SER A 163 15.23 11.57 2.90
CA SER A 163 15.75 11.76 4.26
C SER A 163 15.64 10.49 5.10
N ILE A 164 14.50 9.80 5.01
CA ILE A 164 14.28 8.54 5.72
C ILE A 164 15.31 7.50 5.28
N ARG A 165 15.56 7.40 3.97
CA ARG A 165 16.53 6.44 3.42
C ARG A 165 17.95 6.74 3.89
N VAL A 166 18.35 8.01 3.90
CA VAL A 166 19.68 8.43 4.39
C VAL A 166 19.86 8.06 5.87
N LEU A 167 18.84 8.30 6.69
CA LEU A 167 18.87 7.94 8.10
C LEU A 167 18.92 6.42 8.32
N TRP A 168 18.28 5.67 7.46
CA TRP A 168 18.29 4.20 7.53
C TRP A 168 19.68 3.63 7.24
N ASP A 169 20.40 4.19 6.29
CA ASP A 169 21.72 3.72 5.86
C ASP A 169 22.85 4.08 6.84
N ARG A 170 22.53 4.78 7.93
CA ARG A 170 23.50 5.10 8.97
C ARG A 170 23.53 4.00 10.08
#